data_e624f06c6d369cba82bcc9c4fe0388b1
#
_entry.id   e624f06c6d369cba82bcc9c4fe0388b1
#
_cell.length_a   1.000
_cell.length_b   1.000
_cell.length_c   1.000
_cell.angle_alpha   90.00
_cell.angle_beta   90.00
_cell.angle_gamma   90.00
#
_symmetry.space_group_name_H-M   'P 1'
#
loop_
_entity.id
_entity.type
_entity.pdbx_description
1 polymer ?
#
loop_
_entity_poly.entity_id
_entity_poly.type
_entity_poly.pdbx_seq_one_letter_code
_entity_poly.pdbx_strand_id
1 'polypeptide(L)'
;MKNSAKIAAECLTPILYVRDFAEAMNYYTQKLLFEKLWDWGDPPTFGAVRLGQVEIFFCLGGQGHPGTWLSIFVDDVDDYFERIKRLGADVIFGPTDEPWGVREIHVRDPNQHVIRFGHGIPMREPKLAVERVPFEALIEKRLAALLDDLARHKNMSIGEMLEETFLHTFEKVPKGGVASPHTEKTLDHIQELKQKHRIDYDCHASYRFIEKQ
;
A
#
# COMPACT_ATOMS: atom_id res chain seq x y z
N MET A 1 -22.82 -12.92 32.71
CA MET A 1 -21.84 -12.69 31.62
C MET A 1 -22.19 -11.37 30.98
N LYS A 2 -21.35 -10.33 31.14
CA LYS A 2 -21.58 -9.05 30.44
C LYS A 2 -21.29 -9.29 28.94
N ASN A 3 -22.30 -9.12 28.11
CA ASN A 3 -22.16 -9.10 26.66
C ASN A 3 -21.21 -7.93 26.34
N SER A 4 -19.97 -8.20 25.98
CA SER A 4 -19.02 -7.19 25.55
C SER A 4 -19.52 -6.68 24.20
N ALA A 5 -20.21 -5.56 24.19
CA ALA A 5 -20.60 -4.90 22.96
C ALA A 5 -19.34 -4.64 22.12
N LYS A 6 -19.33 -5.11 20.88
CA LYS A 6 -18.22 -4.92 19.95
C LYS A 6 -18.07 -3.42 19.70
N ILE A 7 -16.93 -2.84 20.06
CA ILE A 7 -16.64 -1.43 19.77
C ILE A 7 -16.50 -1.30 18.25
N ALA A 8 -17.26 -0.40 17.64
CA ALA A 8 -17.14 -0.04 16.23
C ALA A 8 -16.51 1.36 16.13
N ALA A 9 -15.42 1.50 15.37
CA ALA A 9 -14.91 2.81 14.97
C ALA A 9 -15.70 3.29 13.73
N GLU A 10 -16.11 4.54 13.71
CA GLU A 10 -16.92 5.10 12.63
C GLU A 10 -16.06 5.74 11.54
N CYS A 11 -15.01 6.47 11.90
CA CYS A 11 -14.10 7.11 10.96
C CYS A 11 -12.72 7.33 11.58
N LEU A 12 -11.76 7.70 10.73
CA LEU A 12 -10.46 8.22 11.10
C LEU A 12 -10.32 9.60 10.45
N THR A 13 -10.04 10.64 11.23
CA THR A 13 -9.74 11.97 10.70
C THR A 13 -8.31 12.35 11.08
N PRO A 14 -7.39 12.46 10.12
CA PRO A 14 -6.03 12.91 10.39
C PRO A 14 -6.03 14.40 10.78
N ILE A 15 -5.16 14.78 11.73
CA ILE A 15 -4.93 16.16 12.10
C ILE A 15 -3.52 16.53 11.63
N LEU A 16 -3.41 17.48 10.72
CA LEU A 16 -2.15 17.93 10.17
C LEU A 16 -1.68 19.21 10.88
N TYR A 17 -0.41 19.20 11.28
CA TYR A 17 0.29 20.39 11.72
C TYR A 17 0.40 21.40 10.58
N VAL A 18 0.07 22.67 10.82
CA VAL A 18 0.28 23.75 9.85
C VAL A 18 1.01 24.93 10.50
N ARG A 19 1.93 25.55 9.76
CA ARG A 19 2.67 26.75 10.21
C ARG A 19 1.87 28.02 9.97
N ASP A 20 1.05 28.01 8.92
CA ASP A 20 0.13 29.07 8.56
C ASP A 20 -1.20 28.43 8.18
N PHE A 21 -2.24 28.74 8.96
CA PHE A 21 -3.56 28.17 8.78
C PHE A 21 -4.23 28.65 7.48
N ALA A 22 -4.09 29.95 7.18
CA ALA A 22 -4.69 30.53 5.98
C ALA A 22 -4.02 30.01 4.71
N GLU A 23 -2.69 29.86 4.70
CA GLU A 23 -1.93 29.28 3.59
C GLU A 23 -2.36 27.83 3.35
N ALA A 24 -2.42 27.01 4.40
CA ALA A 24 -2.84 25.61 4.29
C ALA A 24 -4.28 25.50 3.76
N MET A 25 -5.22 26.23 4.37
CA MET A 25 -6.62 26.24 3.93
C MET A 25 -6.75 26.63 2.46
N ASN A 26 -6.03 27.69 2.04
CA ASN A 26 -6.03 28.14 0.65
C ASN A 26 -5.42 27.09 -0.30
N TYR A 27 -4.30 26.46 0.08
CA TYR A 27 -3.66 25.44 -0.73
C TYR A 27 -4.60 24.25 -0.99
N TYR A 28 -5.20 23.70 0.04
CA TYR A 28 -6.09 22.56 -0.08
C TYR A 28 -7.37 22.92 -0.86
N THR A 29 -7.96 24.07 -0.64
CA THR A 29 -9.21 24.46 -1.31
C THR A 29 -8.99 24.92 -2.75
N GLN A 30 -7.94 25.70 -3.03
CA GLN A 30 -7.74 26.28 -4.36
C GLN A 30 -6.88 25.41 -5.28
N LYS A 31 -5.97 24.59 -4.72
CA LYS A 31 -5.07 23.76 -5.55
C LYS A 31 -5.39 22.29 -5.52
N LEU A 32 -5.87 21.76 -4.40
CA LEU A 32 -6.17 20.35 -4.23
C LEU A 32 -7.67 20.02 -4.32
N LEU A 33 -8.53 21.01 -4.62
CA LEU A 33 -9.97 20.83 -4.83
C LEU A 33 -10.74 20.31 -3.62
N PHE A 34 -10.21 20.50 -2.41
CA PHE A 34 -10.96 20.23 -1.20
C PHE A 34 -11.98 21.33 -0.93
N GLU A 35 -13.06 20.97 -0.24
CA GLU A 35 -14.04 21.91 0.26
C GLU A 35 -13.69 22.30 1.71
N LYS A 36 -13.77 23.60 2.04
CA LYS A 36 -13.72 24.04 3.44
C LYS A 36 -15.01 23.62 4.15
N LEU A 37 -14.89 22.92 5.27
CA LEU A 37 -16.02 22.55 6.10
C LEU A 37 -16.30 23.59 7.17
N TRP A 38 -15.30 23.87 8.00
CA TRP A 38 -15.39 24.82 9.09
C TRP A 38 -14.00 25.29 9.51
N ASP A 39 -13.94 26.37 10.28
CA ASP A 39 -12.77 26.80 11.03
C ASP A 39 -13.19 27.34 12.41
N TRP A 40 -12.21 27.44 13.30
CA TRP A 40 -12.39 27.89 14.67
C TRP A 40 -11.27 28.82 15.09
N GLY A 41 -11.64 29.88 15.85
CA GLY A 41 -10.75 30.94 16.35
C GLY A 41 -10.86 32.22 15.51
N ASP A 42 -10.39 33.34 16.10
CA ASP A 42 -10.30 34.63 15.43
C ASP A 42 -8.95 35.31 15.83
N PRO A 43 -7.92 35.21 14.96
CA PRO A 43 -7.89 34.54 13.66
C PRO A 43 -8.00 33.03 13.80
N PRO A 44 -8.47 32.33 12.73
CA PRO A 44 -8.62 30.87 12.77
C PRO A 44 -7.31 30.10 12.99
N THR A 45 -7.35 29.14 13.92
CA THR A 45 -6.18 28.29 14.27
C THR A 45 -6.43 26.80 14.13
N PHE A 46 -7.69 26.40 13.95
CA PHE A 46 -8.11 25.03 13.77
C PHE A 46 -9.24 24.96 12.73
N GLY A 47 -9.32 23.91 11.93
CA GLY A 47 -10.39 23.77 10.96
C GLY A 47 -10.30 22.50 10.15
N ALA A 48 -11.25 22.33 9.22
CA ALA A 48 -11.41 21.12 8.42
C ALA A 48 -11.64 21.42 6.95
N VAL A 49 -11.11 20.52 6.14
CA VAL A 49 -11.39 20.42 4.70
C VAL A 49 -11.86 19.00 4.34
N ARG A 50 -12.57 18.88 3.24
CA ARG A 50 -13.09 17.61 2.75
C ARG A 50 -12.88 17.43 1.24
N LEU A 51 -12.52 16.19 0.85
CA LEU A 51 -12.55 15.74 -0.55
C LEU A 51 -13.39 14.45 -0.60
N GLY A 52 -14.56 14.52 -1.22
CA GLY A 52 -15.52 13.42 -1.20
C GLY A 52 -15.93 13.02 0.24
N GLN A 53 -15.55 11.82 0.66
CA GLN A 53 -15.81 11.32 2.02
C GLN A 53 -14.62 11.47 2.97
N VAL A 54 -13.48 12.00 2.48
CA VAL A 54 -12.26 12.12 3.28
C VAL A 54 -12.19 13.50 3.90
N GLU A 55 -12.07 13.56 5.22
CA GLU A 55 -11.88 14.79 5.99
C GLU A 55 -10.47 14.87 6.55
N ILE A 56 -9.90 16.07 6.54
CA ILE A 56 -8.59 16.39 7.11
C ILE A 56 -8.75 17.63 8.00
N PHE A 57 -8.21 17.54 9.21
CA PHE A 57 -8.15 18.69 10.12
C PHE A 57 -6.78 19.35 10.05
N PHE A 58 -6.74 20.67 10.23
CA PHE A 58 -5.53 21.47 10.38
C PHE A 58 -5.46 22.05 11.78
N CYS A 59 -4.28 21.99 12.38
CA CYS A 59 -3.98 22.61 13.66
C CYS A 59 -2.75 23.52 13.53
N LEU A 60 -2.92 24.82 13.80
CA LEU A 60 -1.84 25.79 13.77
C LEU A 60 -0.86 25.54 14.93
N GLY A 61 0.39 25.21 14.58
CA GLY A 61 1.48 25.09 15.55
C GLY A 61 1.38 23.89 16.52
N GLY A 62 0.45 22.94 16.29
CA GLY A 62 0.25 21.81 17.20
C GLY A 62 -0.31 20.54 16.55
N GLN A 63 -0.52 19.51 17.38
CA GLN A 63 -1.18 18.23 17.06
C GLN A 63 -0.58 17.55 15.81
N GLY A 64 0.71 17.25 15.86
CA GLY A 64 1.43 16.59 14.78
C GLY A 64 2.76 17.26 14.46
N HIS A 65 3.37 16.82 13.38
CA HIS A 65 4.65 17.33 12.90
C HIS A 65 4.57 17.55 11.38
N PRO A 66 5.39 18.46 10.81
CA PRO A 66 5.58 18.56 9.36
C PRO A 66 6.02 17.23 8.75
N GLY A 67 5.69 17.01 7.48
CA GLY A 67 6.18 15.83 6.74
C GLY A 67 5.38 14.55 6.97
N THR A 68 4.15 14.63 7.45
CA THR A 68 3.24 13.47 7.53
C THR A 68 2.86 12.98 6.14
N TRP A 69 2.77 11.66 5.98
CA TRP A 69 2.26 11.02 4.77
C TRP A 69 0.82 10.59 4.95
N LEU A 70 -0.02 10.92 3.96
CA LEU A 70 -1.39 10.44 3.84
C LEU A 70 -1.57 9.70 2.53
N SER A 71 -2.48 8.73 2.51
CA SER A 71 -2.91 8.05 1.28
C SER A 71 -4.42 8.20 1.12
N ILE A 72 -4.84 8.75 -0.02
CA ILE A 72 -6.24 9.02 -0.35
C ILE A 72 -6.55 8.34 -1.69
N PHE A 73 -7.57 7.51 -1.71
CA PHE A 73 -8.05 6.92 -2.95
C PHE A 73 -9.08 7.83 -3.59
N VAL A 74 -8.93 8.05 -4.91
CA VAL A 74 -9.81 8.84 -5.76
C VAL A 74 -10.32 7.95 -6.90
N ASP A 75 -11.40 8.34 -7.55
CA ASP A 75 -12.01 7.54 -8.62
C ASP A 75 -11.08 7.44 -9.85
N ASP A 76 -10.47 8.54 -10.25
CA ASP A 76 -9.54 8.64 -11.37
C ASP A 76 -8.38 9.58 -11.01
N VAL A 77 -7.19 8.99 -10.82
CA VAL A 77 -6.00 9.77 -10.45
C VAL A 77 -5.43 10.58 -11.60
N ASP A 78 -5.64 10.17 -12.85
CA ASP A 78 -5.16 10.91 -14.02
C ASP A 78 -5.98 12.18 -14.23
N ASP A 79 -7.32 12.10 -14.17
CA ASP A 79 -8.18 13.31 -14.23
C ASP A 79 -7.88 14.23 -13.04
N TYR A 80 -7.75 13.68 -11.83
CA TYR A 80 -7.40 14.47 -10.66
C TYR A 80 -6.04 15.17 -10.80
N PHE A 81 -5.02 14.45 -11.29
CA PHE A 81 -3.69 15.01 -11.58
C PHE A 81 -3.74 16.20 -12.53
N GLU A 82 -4.42 16.04 -13.68
CA GLU A 82 -4.52 17.11 -14.68
C GLU A 82 -5.23 18.35 -14.13
N ARG A 83 -6.19 18.16 -13.24
CA ARG A 83 -6.92 19.27 -12.60
C ARG A 83 -6.05 20.02 -11.60
N ILE A 84 -5.44 19.32 -10.64
CA ILE A 84 -4.61 19.96 -9.59
C ILE A 84 -3.32 20.56 -10.17
N LYS A 85 -2.73 19.95 -11.20
CA LYS A 85 -1.55 20.48 -11.90
C LYS A 85 -1.85 21.83 -12.55
N ARG A 86 -2.99 21.98 -13.20
CA ARG A 86 -3.44 23.27 -13.78
C ARG A 86 -3.64 24.34 -12.71
N LEU A 87 -3.99 23.95 -11.50
CA LEU A 87 -4.15 24.86 -10.35
C LEU A 87 -2.83 25.15 -9.63
N GLY A 88 -1.71 24.55 -10.09
CA GLY A 88 -0.38 24.80 -9.54
C GLY A 88 -0.10 24.07 -8.24
N ALA A 89 -0.64 22.87 -8.04
CA ALA A 89 -0.24 21.97 -6.97
C ALA A 89 1.22 21.53 -7.14
N ASP A 90 1.95 21.33 -6.04
CA ASP A 90 3.34 20.82 -6.04
C ASP A 90 3.34 19.30 -6.15
N VAL A 91 3.20 18.79 -7.39
CA VAL A 91 3.26 17.36 -7.68
C VAL A 91 4.72 16.93 -7.75
N ILE A 92 5.16 16.15 -6.78
CA ILE A 92 6.55 15.65 -6.65
C ILE A 92 6.76 14.28 -7.30
N PHE A 93 5.68 13.56 -7.62
CA PHE A 93 5.70 12.27 -8.32
C PHE A 93 4.47 12.18 -9.21
N GLY A 94 4.69 11.91 -10.50
CA GLY A 94 3.62 11.88 -11.52
C GLY A 94 2.85 10.56 -11.56
N PRO A 95 1.79 10.48 -12.39
CA PRO A 95 0.97 9.27 -12.48
C PRO A 95 1.79 8.06 -12.89
N THR A 96 1.89 7.08 -11.99
CA THR A 96 2.70 5.87 -12.18
C THR A 96 1.91 4.65 -11.74
N ASP A 97 1.98 3.58 -12.54
CA ASP A 97 1.45 2.27 -12.18
C ASP A 97 2.44 1.58 -11.26
N GLU A 98 2.03 1.34 -10.03
CA GLU A 98 2.87 0.72 -9.02
C GLU A 98 2.69 -0.79 -8.96
N PRO A 99 3.73 -1.55 -8.60
CA PRO A 99 3.67 -3.02 -8.58
C PRO A 99 2.58 -3.61 -7.67
N TRP A 100 2.11 -2.84 -6.70
CA TRP A 100 1.04 -3.24 -5.77
C TRP A 100 -0.38 -2.98 -6.31
N GLY A 101 -0.53 -2.70 -7.61
CA GLY A 101 -1.84 -2.58 -8.26
C GLY A 101 -2.55 -1.25 -8.00
N VAL A 102 -1.79 -0.19 -7.80
CA VAL A 102 -2.30 1.17 -7.64
C VAL A 102 -1.60 2.09 -8.65
N ARG A 103 -2.38 2.92 -9.32
CA ARG A 103 -1.85 4.06 -10.07
C ARG A 103 -1.92 5.28 -9.18
N GLU A 104 -0.79 5.98 -8.99
CA GLU A 104 -0.70 7.02 -7.97
C GLU A 104 0.14 8.23 -8.36
N ILE A 105 -0.11 9.34 -7.67
CA ILE A 105 0.69 10.56 -7.67
C ILE A 105 1.03 10.96 -6.24
N HIS A 106 2.12 11.71 -6.05
CA HIS A 106 2.43 12.31 -4.76
C HIS A 106 2.42 13.84 -4.87
N VAL A 107 1.71 14.47 -3.97
CA VAL A 107 1.58 15.93 -3.88
C VAL A 107 2.11 16.41 -2.55
N ARG A 108 2.98 17.40 -2.56
CA ARG A 108 3.52 18.00 -1.36
C ARG A 108 2.78 19.30 -1.05
N ASP A 109 2.42 19.48 0.20
CA ASP A 109 1.81 20.72 0.68
C ASP A 109 2.86 21.72 1.23
N PRO A 110 2.48 22.98 1.55
CA PRO A 110 3.40 23.99 2.09
C PRO A 110 4.05 23.60 3.43
N ASN A 111 3.48 22.65 4.17
CA ASN A 111 3.99 22.16 5.45
C ASN A 111 4.82 20.88 5.32
N GLN A 112 5.19 20.50 4.08
CA GLN A 112 5.95 19.30 3.73
C GLN A 112 5.19 17.99 3.99
N HIS A 113 3.87 18.04 4.18
CA HIS A 113 3.07 16.83 4.15
C HIS A 113 3.01 16.29 2.71
N VAL A 114 3.07 14.99 2.58
CA VAL A 114 2.94 14.33 1.29
C VAL A 114 1.63 13.57 1.24
N ILE A 115 0.80 13.89 0.27
CA ILE A 115 -0.45 13.21 0.03
C ILE A 115 -0.27 12.34 -1.21
N ARG A 116 -0.45 11.06 -1.02
CA ARG A 116 -0.48 10.05 -2.07
C ARG A 116 -1.92 9.88 -2.52
N PHE A 117 -2.25 10.35 -3.71
CA PHE A 117 -3.54 10.10 -4.34
C PHE A 117 -3.40 8.93 -5.31
N GLY A 118 -4.37 8.03 -5.33
CA GLY A 118 -4.33 6.87 -6.21
C GLY A 118 -5.68 6.25 -6.46
N HIS A 119 -5.74 5.37 -7.44
CA HIS A 119 -6.84 4.44 -7.65
C HIS A 119 -6.30 3.04 -7.95
N GLY A 120 -7.11 2.03 -7.63
CA GLY A 120 -6.76 0.65 -7.95
C GLY A 120 -6.76 0.41 -9.45
N ILE A 121 -5.69 -0.19 -9.96
CA ILE A 121 -5.63 -0.67 -11.34
C ILE A 121 -5.69 -2.20 -11.35
N PRO A 122 -6.28 -2.81 -12.39
CA PRO A 122 -6.19 -4.23 -12.56
C PRO A 122 -4.71 -4.62 -12.62
N MET A 123 -4.26 -5.47 -11.72
CA MET A 123 -2.92 -6.03 -11.82
C MET A 123 -2.85 -6.83 -13.12
N ARG A 124 -2.31 -6.18 -14.16
CA ARG A 124 -2.13 -6.74 -15.51
C ARG A 124 -0.81 -7.48 -15.64
N GLU A 125 -0.31 -8.05 -14.56
CA GLU A 125 0.80 -8.96 -14.73
C GLU A 125 0.34 -10.17 -15.52
N PRO A 126 1.03 -10.52 -16.62
CA PRO A 126 0.62 -11.65 -17.44
C PRO A 126 0.61 -12.92 -16.59
N LYS A 127 -0.46 -13.69 -16.71
CA LYS A 127 -0.50 -15.01 -16.07
C LYS A 127 0.63 -15.88 -16.61
N LEU A 128 1.27 -16.62 -15.73
CA LEU A 128 2.39 -17.48 -16.04
C LEU A 128 1.88 -18.92 -16.11
N ALA A 129 1.90 -19.48 -17.31
CA ALA A 129 1.56 -20.89 -17.50
C ALA A 129 2.68 -21.77 -16.94
N VAL A 130 2.39 -22.52 -15.90
CA VAL A 130 3.35 -23.41 -15.22
C VAL A 130 2.91 -24.88 -15.36
N GLU A 131 3.89 -25.78 -15.35
CA GLU A 131 3.67 -27.22 -15.24
C GLU A 131 3.96 -27.61 -13.79
N ARG A 132 2.98 -28.22 -13.11
CA ARG A 132 3.15 -28.74 -11.76
C ARG A 132 3.44 -30.23 -11.79
N VAL A 133 4.36 -30.64 -10.96
CA VAL A 133 4.71 -32.03 -10.78
C VAL A 133 4.42 -32.47 -9.35
N PRO A 134 4.05 -33.74 -9.11
CA PRO A 134 3.93 -34.26 -7.76
C PRO A 134 5.24 -34.12 -6.99
N PHE A 135 5.15 -33.59 -5.74
CA PHE A 135 6.28 -33.48 -4.84
C PHE A 135 5.92 -34.14 -3.52
N GLU A 136 6.67 -35.19 -3.15
CA GLU A 136 6.46 -35.92 -1.91
C GLU A 136 7.50 -35.51 -0.86
N ALA A 137 7.04 -35.22 0.36
CA ALA A 137 7.87 -34.90 1.49
C ALA A 137 7.30 -35.49 2.79
N LEU A 138 8.17 -35.96 3.66
CA LEU A 138 7.80 -36.33 5.04
C LEU A 138 8.07 -35.14 5.94
N ILE A 139 7.01 -34.63 6.56
CA ILE A 139 7.10 -33.52 7.51
C ILE A 139 6.47 -33.89 8.85
N GLU A 140 6.76 -33.13 9.88
CA GLU A 140 6.19 -33.33 11.22
C GLU A 140 4.66 -33.25 11.17
N LYS A 141 3.97 -34.20 11.83
CA LYS A 141 2.52 -34.41 11.75
C LYS A 141 1.69 -33.16 12.10
N ARG A 142 2.08 -32.42 13.16
CA ARG A 142 1.36 -31.21 13.60
C ARG A 142 1.59 -30.06 12.63
N LEU A 143 2.80 -29.98 12.05
CA LEU A 143 3.11 -29.00 11.02
C LEU A 143 2.29 -29.28 9.75
N ALA A 144 2.15 -30.53 9.35
CA ALA A 144 1.28 -30.91 8.23
C ALA A 144 -0.16 -30.46 8.44
N ALA A 145 -0.71 -30.69 9.64
CA ALA A 145 -2.07 -30.26 9.97
C ALA A 145 -2.21 -28.71 9.97
N LEU A 146 -1.21 -28.00 10.50
CA LEU A 146 -1.19 -26.53 10.45
C LEU A 146 -1.17 -25.99 9.02
N LEU A 147 -0.36 -26.58 8.16
CA LEU A 147 -0.27 -26.18 6.74
C LEU A 147 -1.61 -26.41 6.01
N ASP A 148 -2.26 -27.55 6.27
CA ASP A 148 -3.56 -27.87 5.70
C ASP A 148 -4.66 -26.88 6.16
N ASP A 149 -4.69 -26.54 7.45
CA ASP A 149 -5.61 -25.54 8.00
C ASP A 149 -5.36 -24.14 7.41
N LEU A 150 -4.10 -23.76 7.26
CA LEU A 150 -3.71 -22.47 6.69
C LEU A 150 -4.07 -22.38 5.21
N ALA A 151 -3.80 -23.43 4.44
CA ALA A 151 -4.16 -23.50 3.01
C ALA A 151 -5.68 -23.35 2.82
N ARG A 152 -6.48 -24.05 3.63
CA ARG A 152 -7.94 -23.89 3.64
C ARG A 152 -8.37 -22.47 4.00
N HIS A 153 -7.75 -21.85 5.00
CA HIS A 153 -8.05 -20.47 5.41
C HIS A 153 -7.77 -19.46 4.28
N LYS A 154 -6.69 -19.66 3.54
CA LYS A 154 -6.31 -18.84 2.39
C LYS A 154 -7.03 -19.20 1.09
N ASN A 155 -7.85 -20.26 1.07
CA ASN A 155 -8.50 -20.81 -0.10
C ASN A 155 -7.50 -21.19 -1.22
N MET A 156 -6.41 -21.85 -0.84
CA MET A 156 -5.30 -22.30 -1.70
C MET A 156 -5.07 -23.80 -1.51
N SER A 157 -4.46 -24.44 -2.50
CA SER A 157 -3.88 -25.76 -2.30
C SER A 157 -2.59 -25.68 -1.47
N ILE A 158 -2.17 -26.77 -0.87
CA ILE A 158 -0.87 -26.87 -0.16
C ILE A 158 0.28 -26.54 -1.12
N GLY A 159 0.19 -27.02 -2.38
CA GLY A 159 1.19 -26.73 -3.41
C GLY A 159 1.36 -25.24 -3.67
N GLU A 160 0.26 -24.53 -3.92
CA GLU A 160 0.27 -23.06 -4.12
C GLU A 160 0.81 -22.32 -2.92
N MET A 161 0.46 -22.75 -1.71
CA MET A 161 0.99 -22.16 -0.49
C MET A 161 2.50 -22.37 -0.32
N LEU A 162 3.00 -23.56 -0.70
CA LEU A 162 4.45 -23.84 -0.69
C LEU A 162 5.18 -23.01 -1.75
N GLU A 163 4.63 -22.90 -2.97
CA GLU A 163 5.17 -22.03 -4.03
C GLU A 163 5.30 -20.57 -3.54
N GLU A 164 4.24 -20.00 -2.95
CA GLU A 164 4.26 -18.65 -2.36
C GLU A 164 5.34 -18.52 -1.28
N THR A 165 5.37 -19.46 -0.33
CA THR A 165 6.30 -19.42 0.79
C THR A 165 7.75 -19.52 0.35
N PHE A 166 8.07 -20.47 -0.54
CA PHE A 166 9.44 -20.66 -1.02
C PHE A 166 9.95 -19.48 -1.82
N LEU A 167 9.14 -18.94 -2.73
CA LEU A 167 9.53 -17.79 -3.52
C LEU A 167 9.87 -16.59 -2.63
N HIS A 168 9.09 -16.31 -1.59
CA HIS A 168 9.38 -15.25 -0.63
C HIS A 168 10.67 -15.48 0.18
N THR A 169 10.99 -16.75 0.51
CA THR A 169 12.24 -17.03 1.23
C THR A 169 13.48 -16.91 0.36
N PHE A 170 13.35 -16.95 -0.96
CA PHE A 170 14.46 -16.94 -1.93
C PHE A 170 14.90 -15.54 -2.37
N GLU A 171 14.18 -14.50 -1.96
CA GLU A 171 14.52 -13.13 -2.34
C GLU A 171 15.35 -12.42 -1.28
N LYS A 172 16.29 -11.58 -1.74
CA LYS A 172 16.98 -10.60 -0.90
C LYS A 172 16.00 -9.49 -0.57
N VAL A 173 15.65 -9.37 0.70
CA VAL A 173 14.69 -8.35 1.12
C VAL A 173 15.36 -6.98 1.19
N PRO A 174 14.78 -5.91 0.60
CA PRO A 174 15.25 -4.56 0.78
C PRO A 174 15.26 -4.14 2.27
N LYS A 175 16.10 -3.19 2.65
CA LYS A 175 16.17 -2.66 4.02
C LYS A 175 14.77 -2.33 4.55
N GLY A 176 14.37 -3.00 5.65
CA GLY A 176 13.07 -2.79 6.30
C GLY A 176 12.00 -3.86 6.04
N GLY A 177 12.27 -4.84 5.19
CA GLY A 177 11.38 -6.00 5.00
C GLY A 177 11.63 -7.13 5.99
N VAL A 178 10.80 -8.18 5.92
CA VAL A 178 10.99 -9.41 6.71
C VAL A 178 12.23 -10.15 6.20
N ALA A 179 13.18 -10.43 7.10
CA ALA A 179 14.40 -11.12 6.72
C ALA A 179 14.12 -12.53 6.19
N SER A 180 14.77 -12.90 5.09
CA SER A 180 14.81 -14.29 4.63
C SER A 180 15.45 -15.18 5.73
N PRO A 181 15.01 -16.43 5.91
CA PRO A 181 15.66 -17.37 6.81
C PRO A 181 17.04 -17.81 6.33
N HIS A 182 17.43 -17.42 5.14
CA HIS A 182 18.70 -17.78 4.50
C HIS A 182 19.79 -16.74 4.73
N THR A 183 21.05 -17.20 4.83
CA THR A 183 22.22 -16.30 4.85
C THR A 183 22.44 -15.65 3.48
N GLU A 184 23.15 -14.52 3.41
CA GLU A 184 23.49 -13.87 2.13
C GLU A 184 24.20 -14.83 1.16
N LYS A 185 25.14 -15.63 1.65
CA LYS A 185 25.82 -16.64 0.85
C LYS A 185 24.85 -17.68 0.27
N THR A 186 23.85 -18.09 1.04
CA THR A 186 22.81 -19.00 0.57
C THR A 186 21.93 -18.34 -0.46
N LEU A 187 21.57 -17.08 -0.25
CA LEU A 187 20.77 -16.31 -1.21
C LEU A 187 21.50 -16.09 -2.54
N ASP A 188 22.81 -15.84 -2.50
CA ASP A 188 23.62 -15.77 -3.73
C ASP A 188 23.59 -17.09 -4.49
N HIS A 189 23.76 -18.21 -3.77
CA HIS A 189 23.67 -19.54 -4.38
C HIS A 189 22.27 -19.85 -4.94
N ILE A 190 21.20 -19.40 -4.25
CA ILE A 190 19.82 -19.52 -4.76
C ILE A 190 19.66 -18.78 -6.08
N GLN A 191 20.28 -17.60 -6.27
CA GLN A 191 20.23 -16.90 -7.55
C GLN A 191 20.90 -17.69 -8.68
N GLU A 192 22.03 -18.36 -8.40
CA GLU A 192 22.69 -19.27 -9.37
C GLU A 192 21.76 -20.43 -9.73
N LEU A 193 21.06 -21.03 -8.75
CA LEU A 193 20.12 -22.11 -8.97
C LEU A 193 18.89 -21.63 -9.76
N LYS A 194 18.35 -20.43 -9.47
CA LYS A 194 17.26 -19.82 -10.25
C LYS A 194 17.66 -19.69 -11.72
N GLN A 195 18.84 -19.21 -12.02
CA GLN A 195 19.38 -19.13 -13.39
C GLN A 195 19.50 -20.51 -14.05
N LYS A 196 20.04 -21.49 -13.34
CA LYS A 196 20.17 -22.88 -13.83
C LYS A 196 18.81 -23.48 -14.21
N HIS A 197 17.79 -23.21 -13.41
CA HIS A 197 16.44 -23.73 -13.61
C HIS A 197 15.52 -22.79 -14.40
N ARG A 198 16.05 -21.68 -14.93
CA ARG A 198 15.33 -20.67 -15.72
C ARG A 198 14.13 -20.09 -14.97
N ILE A 199 14.29 -19.86 -13.67
CA ILE A 199 13.31 -19.19 -12.81
C ILE A 199 13.62 -17.70 -12.87
N ASP A 200 12.95 -16.97 -13.75
CA ASP A 200 13.16 -15.54 -14.05
C ASP A 200 12.08 -14.64 -13.44
N TYR A 201 11.16 -15.22 -12.69
CA TYR A 201 10.07 -14.52 -12.01
C TYR A 201 10.39 -14.23 -10.53
N ASP A 202 9.68 -13.23 -9.98
CA ASP A 202 9.84 -12.72 -8.62
C ASP A 202 9.07 -13.54 -7.55
N CYS A 203 9.15 -13.09 -6.29
CA CYS A 203 8.49 -13.76 -5.17
C CYS A 203 6.95 -13.67 -5.20
N HIS A 204 6.38 -12.78 -5.98
CA HIS A 204 4.93 -12.63 -6.11
C HIS A 204 4.34 -13.41 -7.29
N ALA A 205 5.19 -14.09 -8.06
CA ALA A 205 4.76 -14.80 -9.27
C ALA A 205 3.73 -15.92 -9.00
N SER A 206 3.74 -16.52 -7.81
CA SER A 206 2.80 -17.58 -7.42
C SER A 206 1.32 -17.18 -7.60
N TYR A 207 0.99 -15.91 -7.39
CA TYR A 207 -0.37 -15.39 -7.61
C TYR A 207 -0.79 -15.32 -9.09
N ARG A 208 0.18 -15.47 -9.99
CA ARG A 208 -0.01 -15.40 -11.45
C ARG A 208 0.01 -16.77 -12.10
N PHE A 209 0.39 -17.82 -11.36
CA PHE A 209 0.52 -19.17 -11.91
C PHE A 209 -0.83 -19.72 -12.34
N ILE A 210 -0.87 -20.23 -13.57
CA ILE A 210 -1.97 -21.04 -14.10
C ILE A 210 -1.39 -22.34 -14.63
N GLU A 211 -2.12 -23.44 -14.45
CA GLU A 211 -1.70 -24.74 -14.94
C GLU A 211 -1.73 -24.75 -16.47
N LYS A 212 -0.66 -25.26 -17.10
CA LYS A 212 -0.65 -25.53 -18.54
C LYS A 212 -1.72 -26.57 -18.87
N GLN A 213 -2.63 -26.23 -19.77
CA GLN A 213 -3.57 -27.17 -20.37
C GLN A 213 -2.87 -28.08 -21.37
#